data_1049059a6a55ffc363e915a9d1a384e8
#
_entry.id   1049059a6a55ffc363e915a9d1a384e8
#
_cell.length_a   1.000
_cell.length_b   1.000
_cell.length_c   1.000
_cell.angle_alpha   90.00
_cell.angle_beta   90.00
_cell.angle_gamma   90.00
#
_symmetry.space_group_name_H-M   'P 1'
#
loop_
_entity.id
_entity.type
_entity.pdbx_description
1 polymer ?
#
loop_
_entity_poly.entity_id
_entity_poly.type
_entity_poly.pdbx_seq_one_letter_code
_entity_poly.pdbx_strand_id
1 'polypeptide(L)'
;MLQLFSFPFSAMASACAVHLYGDDQIGVEAVAEAAMAEVARIEQRYSRYRSDSVLADINDVAQRAGSTAVDDETAKLLDYAYACHQRSDGLFDITSGILRRVWDFKSGQLPDRKAIDDLLPRIGLSKLSWQRPQLTSLQ
;
A
#
# COMPACT_ATOMS: atom_id res chain seq x y z
N MET A 1 -8.15 -30.91 -20.59
CA MET A 1 -6.71 -30.53 -20.72
C MET A 1 -6.58 -29.15 -20.12
N LEU A 2 -5.62 -28.94 -19.21
CA LEU A 2 -5.38 -27.62 -18.59
C LEU A 2 -4.94 -26.63 -19.68
N GLN A 3 -5.63 -25.51 -19.76
CA GLN A 3 -5.26 -24.38 -20.62
C GLN A 3 -5.12 -23.10 -19.79
N LEU A 4 -4.36 -22.14 -20.29
CA LEU A 4 -4.15 -20.85 -19.66
C LEU A 4 -5.26 -19.88 -20.04
N PHE A 5 -5.92 -19.33 -19.03
CA PHE A 5 -6.87 -18.22 -19.15
C PHE A 5 -6.24 -16.94 -18.62
N SER A 6 -6.53 -15.81 -19.24
CA SER A 6 -6.04 -14.50 -18.84
C SER A 6 -7.19 -13.51 -18.74
N PHE A 7 -7.32 -12.87 -17.57
CA PHE A 7 -8.38 -11.92 -17.23
C PHE A 7 -7.75 -10.55 -16.97
N PRO A 8 -7.71 -9.66 -17.97
CA PRO A 8 -7.16 -8.32 -17.80
C PRO A 8 -8.13 -7.43 -17.02
N PHE A 9 -7.56 -6.58 -16.15
CA PHE A 9 -8.31 -5.58 -15.40
C PHE A 9 -7.40 -4.38 -15.06
N SER A 10 -7.94 -3.36 -14.40
CA SER A 10 -7.16 -2.20 -13.95
C SER A 10 -7.26 -2.08 -12.45
N ALA A 11 -6.12 -1.94 -11.76
CA ALA A 11 -6.04 -1.68 -10.33
C ALA A 11 -4.80 -0.84 -10.02
N MET A 12 -4.87 -0.03 -8.96
CA MET A 12 -3.74 0.81 -8.50
C MET A 12 -3.13 1.67 -9.62
N ALA A 13 -4.00 2.20 -10.50
CA ALA A 13 -3.64 2.98 -11.69
C ALA A 13 -2.72 2.23 -12.69
N SER A 14 -2.75 0.91 -12.70
CA SER A 14 -1.95 0.04 -13.55
C SER A 14 -2.81 -0.99 -14.27
N ALA A 15 -2.35 -1.43 -15.45
CA ALA A 15 -2.92 -2.60 -16.12
C ALA A 15 -2.45 -3.86 -15.40
N CYS A 16 -3.39 -4.71 -15.03
CA CYS A 16 -3.18 -5.95 -14.31
C CYS A 16 -3.81 -7.12 -15.09
N ALA A 17 -3.42 -8.33 -14.77
CA ALA A 17 -4.10 -9.52 -15.25
C ALA A 17 -4.03 -10.64 -14.21
N VAL A 18 -5.11 -11.42 -14.12
CA VAL A 18 -5.13 -12.71 -13.42
C VAL A 18 -4.91 -13.80 -14.45
N HIS A 19 -3.92 -14.66 -14.21
CA HIS A 19 -3.63 -15.82 -15.05
C HIS A 19 -3.94 -17.10 -14.29
N LEU A 20 -4.80 -17.93 -14.85
CA LEU A 20 -5.25 -19.18 -14.23
C LEU A 20 -5.15 -20.35 -15.22
N TYR A 21 -4.72 -21.50 -14.73
CA TYR A 21 -4.82 -22.75 -15.47
C TYR A 21 -6.07 -23.50 -15.04
N GLY A 22 -6.87 -23.92 -16.01
CA GLY A 22 -8.08 -24.70 -15.78
C GLY A 22 -8.49 -25.49 -16.99
N ASP A 23 -9.48 -26.33 -16.85
CA ASP A 23 -10.10 -27.15 -17.91
C ASP A 23 -11.56 -26.73 -18.18
N ASP A 24 -12.12 -25.90 -17.34
CA ASP A 24 -13.48 -25.36 -17.43
C ASP A 24 -13.45 -23.82 -17.34
N GLN A 25 -13.97 -23.15 -18.36
CA GLN A 25 -13.98 -21.69 -18.45
C GLN A 25 -14.83 -21.04 -17.34
N ILE A 26 -15.99 -21.59 -17.02
CA ILE A 26 -16.93 -21.00 -16.05
C ILE A 26 -16.32 -21.01 -14.65
N GLY A 27 -15.70 -22.13 -14.26
CA GLY A 27 -15.03 -22.23 -12.97
C GLY A 27 -13.83 -21.28 -12.84
N VAL A 28 -13.06 -21.11 -13.92
CA VAL A 28 -11.90 -20.21 -13.94
C VAL A 28 -12.34 -18.74 -13.90
N GLU A 29 -13.43 -18.36 -14.59
CA GLU A 29 -14.00 -17.01 -14.52
C GLU A 29 -14.42 -16.65 -13.10
N ALA A 30 -15.11 -17.52 -12.39
CA ALA A 30 -15.55 -17.28 -11.02
C ALA A 30 -14.36 -17.06 -10.07
N VAL A 31 -13.28 -17.81 -10.24
CA VAL A 31 -12.05 -17.64 -9.47
C VAL A 31 -11.36 -16.32 -9.80
N ALA A 32 -11.30 -15.96 -11.09
CA ALA A 32 -10.73 -14.69 -11.53
C ALA A 32 -11.51 -13.49 -10.97
N GLU A 33 -12.84 -13.54 -11.02
CA GLU A 33 -13.71 -12.49 -10.44
C GLU A 33 -13.49 -12.34 -8.94
N ALA A 34 -13.38 -13.43 -8.18
CA ALA A 34 -13.10 -13.39 -6.76
C ALA A 34 -11.72 -12.76 -6.48
N ALA A 35 -10.69 -13.09 -7.25
CA ALA A 35 -9.37 -12.52 -7.11
C ALA A 35 -9.35 -11.00 -7.44
N MET A 36 -10.02 -10.60 -8.52
CA MET A 36 -10.14 -9.19 -8.90
C MET A 36 -10.93 -8.38 -7.86
N ALA A 37 -12.00 -8.95 -7.30
CA ALA A 37 -12.79 -8.34 -6.23
C ALA A 37 -11.96 -8.12 -4.97
N GLU A 38 -11.10 -9.07 -4.60
CA GLU A 38 -10.20 -8.93 -3.45
C GLU A 38 -9.15 -7.82 -3.68
N VAL A 39 -8.56 -7.73 -4.87
CA VAL A 39 -7.66 -6.63 -5.23
C VAL A 39 -8.37 -5.28 -5.12
N ALA A 40 -9.60 -5.16 -5.63
CA ALA A 40 -10.39 -3.94 -5.55
C ALA A 40 -10.72 -3.58 -4.07
N ARG A 41 -11.04 -4.57 -3.24
CA ARG A 41 -11.29 -4.38 -1.80
C ARG A 41 -10.06 -3.80 -1.10
N ILE A 42 -8.89 -4.37 -1.34
CA ILE A 42 -7.63 -3.90 -0.76
C ILE A 42 -7.28 -2.50 -1.26
N GLU A 43 -7.42 -2.24 -2.56
CA GLU A 43 -7.19 -0.92 -3.13
C GLU A 43 -8.09 0.14 -2.47
N GLN A 44 -9.37 -0.14 -2.34
CA GLN A 44 -10.31 0.78 -1.68
C GLN A 44 -9.94 1.02 -0.22
N ARG A 45 -9.62 -0.05 0.52
CA ARG A 45 -9.33 -0.01 1.95
C ARG A 45 -8.05 0.76 2.28
N TYR A 46 -7.01 0.63 1.47
CA TYR A 46 -5.70 1.24 1.70
C TYR A 46 -5.34 2.32 0.69
N SER A 47 -6.34 2.85 -0.02
CA SER A 47 -6.11 3.95 -0.95
C SER A 47 -5.66 5.21 -0.22
N ARG A 48 -4.55 5.76 -0.65
CA ARG A 48 -4.06 7.07 -0.18
C ARG A 48 -4.80 8.26 -0.80
N TYR A 49 -5.64 8.01 -1.82
CA TYR A 49 -6.37 9.04 -2.56
C TYR A 49 -7.82 9.19 -2.08
N ARG A 50 -8.30 8.26 -1.29
CA ARG A 50 -9.64 8.26 -0.73
C ARG A 50 -9.60 8.78 0.70
N SER A 51 -10.54 9.66 1.04
CA SER A 51 -10.69 10.20 2.40
C SER A 51 -11.40 9.24 3.36
N ASP A 52 -12.05 8.19 2.82
CA ASP A 52 -12.80 7.18 3.56
C ASP A 52 -12.05 5.84 3.67
N SER A 53 -10.73 5.84 3.50
CA SER A 53 -9.89 4.65 3.62
C SER A 53 -9.27 4.53 5.01
N VAL A 54 -8.97 3.29 5.43
CA VAL A 54 -8.22 3.02 6.66
C VAL A 54 -6.89 3.75 6.69
N LEU A 55 -6.23 3.87 5.53
CA LEU A 55 -4.96 4.60 5.44
C LEU A 55 -5.16 6.11 5.63
N ALA A 56 -6.27 6.67 5.17
CA ALA A 56 -6.59 8.09 5.42
C ALA A 56 -6.78 8.34 6.92
N ASP A 57 -7.53 7.49 7.62
CA ASP A 57 -7.73 7.58 9.07
C ASP A 57 -6.41 7.51 9.84
N ILE A 58 -5.54 6.57 9.48
CA ILE A 58 -4.19 6.44 10.08
C ILE A 58 -3.37 7.72 9.85
N ASN A 59 -3.38 8.25 8.63
CA ASN A 59 -2.64 9.46 8.30
C ASN A 59 -3.17 10.69 9.04
N ASP A 60 -4.48 10.82 9.21
CA ASP A 60 -5.12 11.91 9.95
C ASP A 60 -4.74 11.88 11.43
N VAL A 61 -4.71 10.69 12.03
CA VAL A 61 -4.25 10.53 13.42
C VAL A 61 -2.77 10.85 13.53
N ALA A 62 -1.94 10.39 12.58
CA ALA A 62 -0.51 10.68 12.58
C ALA A 62 -0.20 12.18 12.46
N GLN A 63 -0.95 12.95 11.67
CA GLN A 63 -0.78 14.40 11.54
C GLN A 63 -1.02 15.15 12.85
N ARG A 64 -1.80 14.59 13.75
CA ARG A 64 -2.12 15.16 15.07
C ARG A 64 -1.23 14.61 16.19
N ALA A 65 -0.16 13.91 15.85
CA ALA A 65 0.70 13.20 16.79
C ALA A 65 -0.11 12.28 17.73
N GLY A 66 -1.07 11.57 17.15
CA GLY A 66 -2.02 10.74 17.88
C GLY A 66 -1.68 9.25 17.86
N SER A 67 -2.56 8.48 18.47
CA SER A 67 -2.51 7.02 18.48
C SER A 67 -3.84 6.44 18.02
N THR A 68 -3.79 5.36 17.25
CA THR A 68 -4.98 4.64 16.80
C THR A 68 -4.79 3.13 16.92
N ALA A 69 -5.88 2.44 17.28
CA ALA A 69 -5.93 0.99 17.19
C ALA A 69 -6.32 0.59 15.77
N VAL A 70 -5.63 -0.39 15.22
CA VAL A 70 -5.93 -0.94 13.90
C VAL A 70 -6.51 -2.35 14.03
N ASP A 71 -7.25 -2.77 13.02
CA ASP A 71 -7.77 -4.14 12.97
C ASP A 71 -6.68 -5.18 12.64
N ASP A 72 -7.03 -6.45 12.73
CA ASP A 72 -6.09 -7.55 12.58
C ASP A 72 -5.46 -7.64 11.18
N GLU A 73 -6.20 -7.30 10.12
CA GLU A 73 -5.67 -7.26 8.75
C GLU A 73 -4.60 -6.16 8.61
N THR A 74 -4.91 -4.95 9.04
CA THR A 74 -3.97 -3.83 9.05
C THR A 74 -2.77 -4.11 9.96
N ALA A 75 -3.00 -4.72 11.12
CA ALA A 75 -1.93 -5.12 12.03
C ALA A 75 -0.95 -6.10 11.38
N LYS A 76 -1.44 -7.10 10.64
CA LYS A 76 -0.58 -8.04 9.90
C LYS A 76 0.25 -7.34 8.81
N LEU A 77 -0.33 -6.38 8.11
CA LEU A 77 0.40 -5.57 7.11
C LEU A 77 1.48 -4.72 7.76
N LEU A 78 1.21 -4.12 8.92
CA LEU A 78 2.22 -3.35 9.67
C LEU A 78 3.34 -4.26 10.16
N ASP A 79 3.02 -5.41 10.76
CA ASP A 79 4.04 -6.39 11.18
C ASP A 79 4.95 -6.79 10.01
N TYR A 80 4.36 -7.04 8.84
CA TYR A 80 5.11 -7.38 7.64
C TYR A 80 5.97 -6.20 7.14
N ALA A 81 5.44 -4.98 7.17
CA ALA A 81 6.17 -3.78 6.78
C ALA A 81 7.39 -3.54 7.68
N TYR A 82 7.26 -3.71 8.99
CA TYR A 82 8.38 -3.64 9.93
C TYR A 82 9.43 -4.72 9.65
N ALA A 83 9.01 -5.95 9.37
CA ALA A 83 9.93 -7.02 8.99
C ALA A 83 10.68 -6.72 7.69
N CYS A 84 10.01 -6.14 6.68
CA CYS A 84 10.64 -5.72 5.44
C CYS A 84 11.65 -4.57 5.68
N HIS A 85 11.30 -3.60 6.51
CA HIS A 85 12.21 -2.52 6.90
C HIS A 85 13.49 -3.05 7.53
N GLN A 86 13.36 -3.95 8.51
CA GLN A 86 14.53 -4.56 9.17
C GLN A 86 15.39 -5.37 8.20
N ARG A 87 14.77 -6.20 7.34
CA ARG A 87 15.50 -7.05 6.39
C ARG A 87 16.20 -6.29 5.26
N SER A 88 15.75 -5.08 4.99
CA SER A 88 16.32 -4.21 3.95
C SER A 88 17.28 -3.16 4.50
N ASP A 89 17.67 -3.25 5.77
CA ASP A 89 18.49 -2.22 6.45
C ASP A 89 17.90 -0.80 6.30
N GLY A 90 16.55 -0.71 6.37
CA GLY A 90 15.82 0.55 6.29
C GLY A 90 15.55 1.07 4.87
N LEU A 91 15.97 0.35 3.83
CA LEU A 91 15.69 0.76 2.43
C LEU A 91 14.21 0.68 2.08
N PHE A 92 13.49 -0.29 2.66
CA PHE A 92 12.03 -0.32 2.60
C PHE A 92 11.47 0.44 3.79
N ASP A 93 10.76 1.55 3.52
CA ASP A 93 10.12 2.37 4.55
C ASP A 93 8.73 2.81 4.10
N ILE A 94 7.68 2.38 4.81
CA ILE A 94 6.29 2.72 4.48
C ILE A 94 5.98 4.20 4.64
N THR A 95 6.79 4.95 5.39
CA THR A 95 6.62 6.40 5.56
C THR A 95 7.13 7.20 4.36
N SER A 96 7.89 6.58 3.46
CA SER A 96 8.44 7.20 2.25
C SER A 96 7.37 7.67 1.24
N GLY A 97 6.13 7.26 1.42
CA GLY A 97 5.01 7.65 0.55
C GLY A 97 4.82 9.15 0.38
N ILE A 98 5.31 9.98 1.31
CA ILE A 98 5.28 11.44 1.21
C ILE A 98 6.10 11.98 0.02
N LEU A 99 7.11 11.27 -0.46
CA LEU A 99 7.95 11.67 -1.60
C LEU A 99 7.14 11.86 -2.90
N ARG A 100 5.96 11.26 -3.01
CA ARG A 100 5.07 11.52 -4.16
C ARG A 100 4.62 12.96 -4.29
N ARG A 101 4.78 13.79 -3.28
CA ARG A 101 4.49 15.23 -3.38
C ARG A 101 5.43 15.95 -4.33
N VAL A 102 6.63 15.43 -4.51
CA VAL A 102 7.67 16.01 -5.37
C VAL A 102 8.02 15.14 -6.57
N TRP A 103 7.54 13.89 -6.60
CA TRP A 103 7.83 12.93 -7.66
C TRP A 103 6.65 12.83 -8.64
N ASP A 104 6.83 13.32 -9.87
CA ASP A 104 5.88 13.15 -10.95
C ASP A 104 6.37 12.09 -11.93
N PHE A 105 5.84 10.87 -11.76
CA PHE A 105 6.20 9.74 -12.64
C PHE A 105 5.72 9.90 -14.09
N LYS A 106 4.75 10.80 -14.35
CA LYS A 106 4.24 11.04 -15.71
C LYS A 106 5.14 11.95 -16.52
N SER A 107 5.82 12.89 -15.87
CA SER A 107 6.72 13.83 -16.54
C SER A 107 8.03 13.18 -16.97
N GLY A 108 8.42 12.06 -16.37
CA GLY A 108 9.73 11.44 -16.57
C GLY A 108 10.92 12.29 -16.08
N GLN A 109 10.65 13.41 -15.41
CA GLN A 109 11.67 14.30 -14.86
C GLN A 109 12.01 13.92 -13.41
N LEU A 110 13.28 14.05 -13.06
CA LEU A 110 13.70 13.92 -11.67
C LEU A 110 13.25 15.14 -10.87
N PRO A 111 12.76 14.95 -9.64
CA PRO A 111 12.38 16.07 -8.77
C PRO A 111 13.60 16.90 -8.39
N ASP A 112 13.36 18.17 -8.06
CA ASP A 112 14.39 19.06 -7.53
C ASP A 112 14.97 18.48 -6.22
N ARG A 113 16.29 18.50 -6.10
CA ARG A 113 17.02 17.96 -4.95
C ARG A 113 16.58 18.62 -3.65
N LYS A 114 16.42 19.95 -3.66
CA LYS A 114 15.99 20.69 -2.48
C LYS A 114 14.60 20.26 -2.02
N ALA A 115 13.66 20.05 -2.96
CA ALA A 115 12.31 19.58 -2.63
C ALA A 115 12.31 18.18 -1.99
N ILE A 116 13.24 17.31 -2.40
CA ILE A 116 13.44 16.00 -1.74
C ILE A 116 13.99 16.22 -0.32
N ASP A 117 15.08 16.99 -0.20
CA ASP A 117 15.76 17.21 1.07
C ASP A 117 14.83 17.83 2.13
N ASP A 118 13.88 18.68 1.73
CA ASP A 118 12.86 19.27 2.62
C ASP A 118 11.84 18.21 3.14
N LEU A 119 11.67 17.09 2.46
CA LEU A 119 10.77 16.01 2.87
C LEU A 119 11.46 14.88 3.66
N LEU A 120 12.76 14.65 3.43
CA LEU A 120 13.49 13.56 4.08
C LEU A 120 13.37 13.55 5.61
N PRO A 121 13.41 14.70 6.31
CA PRO A 121 13.25 14.73 7.78
C PRO A 121 11.91 14.21 8.27
N ARG A 122 10.90 14.12 7.38
CA ARG A 122 9.55 13.61 7.70
C ARG A 122 9.42 12.11 7.47
N ILE A 123 10.41 11.45 6.89
CA ILE A 123 10.45 10.02 6.60
C ILE A 123 11.21 9.33 7.73
N GLY A 124 10.78 8.16 8.08
CA GLY A 124 11.45 7.27 9.02
C GLY A 124 10.48 6.47 9.87
N LEU A 125 10.59 5.16 9.80
CA LEU A 125 9.76 4.24 10.59
C LEU A 125 9.98 4.43 12.09
N SER A 126 11.15 4.97 12.51
CA SER A 126 11.46 5.35 13.89
C SER A 126 10.57 6.46 14.47
N LYS A 127 9.83 7.19 13.61
CA LYS A 127 8.85 8.20 14.01
C LYS A 127 7.49 7.61 14.37
N LEU A 128 7.34 6.31 14.22
CA LEU A 128 6.16 5.55 14.57
C LEU A 128 6.51 4.56 15.67
N SER A 129 5.65 4.45 16.67
CA SER A 129 5.68 3.34 17.63
C SER A 129 4.59 2.36 17.27
N TRP A 130 4.98 1.11 17.00
CA TRP A 130 4.05 0.02 16.73
C TRP A 130 4.05 -0.98 17.87
N GLN A 131 2.95 -1.04 18.58
CA GLN A 131 2.69 -2.01 19.65
C GLN A 131 1.29 -2.59 19.42
N ARG A 132 1.22 -3.67 18.68
CA ARG A 132 -0.05 -4.26 18.24
C ARG A 132 -1.10 -4.31 19.35
N PRO A 133 -2.32 -3.81 19.12
CA PRO A 133 -2.83 -3.23 17.87
C PRO A 133 -2.66 -1.71 17.74
N GLN A 134 -1.83 -1.07 18.57
CA GLN A 134 -1.67 0.39 18.63
C GLN A 134 -0.56 0.90 17.73
N LEU A 135 -0.90 1.83 16.84
CA LEU A 135 0.04 2.62 16.06
C LEU A 135 0.03 4.05 16.58
N THR A 136 1.19 4.56 16.97
CA THR A 136 1.36 5.90 17.54
C THR A 136 2.36 6.70 16.73
N SER A 137 2.02 7.94 16.38
CA SER A 137 2.95 8.92 15.83
C SER A 137 3.71 9.60 16.97
N LEU A 138 5.03 9.65 16.85
CA LEU A 138 5.95 10.23 17.86
C LEU A 138 6.31 11.69 17.57
N GLN A 139 5.63 12.33 16.59
CA GLN A 139 5.89 13.74 16.19
C GLN A 139 4.77 14.65 16.58
#